data_627d552329d1460f03b0eb31ac07cb38
#
_entry.id   627d552329d1460f03b0eb31ac07cb38
#
_cell.length_a   1.000
_cell.length_b   1.000
_cell.length_c   1.000
_cell.angle_alpha   90.00
_cell.angle_beta   90.00
_cell.angle_gamma   90.00
#
_symmetry.space_group_name_H-M   'P 1'
#
loop_
_entity.id
_entity.type
_entity.pdbx_description
1 polymer ?
#
loop_
_entity_poly.entity_id
_entity_poly.type
_entity_poly.pdbx_seq_one_letter_code
_entity_poly.pdbx_strand_id
1 'polypeptide(L)'
;MTDRVIRVGMLGCGTVGSAVARTLAEYGEDVARRAGVRIEITRVAVRDVARRREVPLAREVFTADAISIVDDPDIDVVVELLGGLDPARQLVERALAAGKPVVTGNKELIAAAGAELEGAAHAGGADLAYEAAVAGGIPLIRPLRESLAGDRVTRILGIVNGTTNYILTQMSDHGSGFDEALADAKRLGYAEADPTADVEGYDAAAKCAILASIAFDTRVTDADVFREGITHVTAQDIADAARLGYVVKLLAIAELDDDDVSVRVHPAMIPVTHPLASVRDAFNAVFIEADKAGSLMFYGRGAGGEPSGTSVIGDLVRVARHLTYGGRMQGAAGTAVGRRIRPMDDTHGQYYLNLHVEDRPGVLAEIAELFGRNGVSIERVWQEGFGEQAALVFITHRAQEGPFQKTVQELRERDAVRAVVSLLRVEGDE
;
A
#
# COMPACT_ATOMS: atom_id res chain seq x y z
N MET A 1 11.88 -27.76 -24.53
CA MET A 1 11.80 -27.65 -23.06
C MET A 1 12.91 -28.51 -22.51
N THR A 2 13.63 -28.04 -21.50
CA THR A 2 14.63 -28.86 -20.80
C THR A 2 13.90 -29.92 -19.96
N ASP A 3 14.51 -31.11 -19.75
CA ASP A 3 13.97 -32.15 -18.84
C ASP A 3 14.07 -31.73 -17.35
N ARG A 4 14.61 -30.54 -17.08
CA ARG A 4 14.72 -29.98 -15.72
C ARG A 4 13.34 -29.59 -15.18
N VAL A 5 13.13 -29.90 -13.90
CA VAL A 5 11.97 -29.47 -13.11
C VAL A 5 12.46 -28.54 -12.00
N ILE A 6 11.83 -27.41 -11.83
CA ILE A 6 12.04 -26.52 -10.66
C ILE A 6 11.14 -26.99 -9.54
N ARG A 7 11.72 -27.46 -8.45
CA ARG A 7 11.04 -27.99 -7.26
C ARG A 7 10.80 -26.89 -6.25
N VAL A 8 9.54 -26.67 -5.94
CA VAL A 8 9.10 -25.59 -5.06
C VAL A 8 8.74 -26.15 -3.68
N GLY A 9 9.35 -25.59 -2.64
CA GLY A 9 8.93 -25.73 -1.26
C GLY A 9 8.09 -24.53 -0.83
N MET A 10 6.83 -24.78 -0.45
CA MET A 10 5.89 -23.72 -0.09
C MET A 10 5.68 -23.67 1.42
N LEU A 11 5.86 -22.49 2.01
CA LEU A 11 5.61 -22.21 3.42
C LEU A 11 4.27 -21.48 3.55
N GLY A 12 3.24 -22.23 3.94
CA GLY A 12 1.86 -21.76 4.02
C GLY A 12 0.99 -22.20 2.83
N CYS A 13 -0.20 -22.74 3.13
CA CYS A 13 -1.23 -23.11 2.16
C CYS A 13 -2.60 -22.59 2.63
N GLY A 14 -2.66 -21.27 2.85
CA GLY A 14 -3.88 -20.49 3.08
C GLY A 14 -4.54 -20.10 1.76
N THR A 15 -5.22 -18.97 1.75
CA THR A 15 -5.95 -18.45 0.57
C THR A 15 -5.05 -18.32 -0.66
N VAL A 16 -3.89 -17.66 -0.52
CA VAL A 16 -2.96 -17.44 -1.65
C VAL A 16 -2.24 -18.72 -2.04
N GLY A 17 -1.68 -19.49 -1.09
CA GLY A 17 -0.97 -20.74 -1.40
C GLY A 17 -1.87 -21.79 -2.05
N SER A 18 -3.15 -21.85 -1.66
CA SER A 18 -4.13 -22.71 -2.33
C SER A 18 -4.42 -22.28 -3.76
N ALA A 19 -4.48 -20.96 -4.01
CA ALA A 19 -4.64 -20.43 -5.38
C ALA A 19 -3.42 -20.74 -6.25
N VAL A 20 -2.20 -20.57 -5.73
CA VAL A 20 -0.97 -20.96 -6.43
C VAL A 20 -1.00 -22.44 -6.84
N ALA A 21 -1.37 -23.34 -5.90
CA ALA A 21 -1.44 -24.77 -6.18
C ALA A 21 -2.50 -25.10 -7.26
N ARG A 22 -3.68 -24.50 -7.19
CA ARG A 22 -4.73 -24.69 -8.20
C ARG A 22 -4.30 -24.19 -9.58
N THR A 23 -3.75 -22.97 -9.64
CA THR A 23 -3.34 -22.36 -10.91
C THR A 23 -2.21 -23.16 -11.57
N LEU A 24 -1.23 -23.66 -10.80
CA LEU A 24 -0.19 -24.52 -11.37
C LEU A 24 -0.73 -25.87 -11.85
N ALA A 25 -1.77 -26.42 -11.22
CA ALA A 25 -2.41 -27.64 -11.70
C ALA A 25 -3.24 -27.39 -12.97
N GLU A 26 -3.91 -26.26 -13.07
CA GLU A 26 -4.79 -25.92 -14.21
C GLU A 26 -4.00 -25.42 -15.43
N TYR A 27 -3.02 -24.52 -15.20
CA TYR A 27 -2.26 -23.85 -16.26
C TYR A 27 -0.77 -24.22 -16.29
N GLY A 28 -0.36 -25.29 -15.60
CA GLY A 28 1.06 -25.66 -15.42
C GLY A 28 1.84 -25.83 -16.74
N GLU A 29 1.22 -26.35 -17.80
CA GLU A 29 1.85 -26.44 -19.12
C GLU A 29 2.07 -25.08 -19.79
N ASP A 30 1.12 -24.15 -19.63
CA ASP A 30 1.26 -22.80 -20.14
C ASP A 30 2.33 -22.03 -19.37
N VAL A 31 2.37 -22.20 -18.05
CA VAL A 31 3.41 -21.66 -17.17
C VAL A 31 4.77 -22.22 -17.57
N ALA A 32 4.86 -23.55 -17.80
CA ALA A 32 6.11 -24.20 -18.20
C ALA A 32 6.60 -23.71 -19.58
N ARG A 33 5.70 -23.52 -20.55
CA ARG A 33 6.09 -22.93 -21.85
C ARG A 33 6.67 -21.53 -21.69
N ARG A 34 6.07 -20.71 -20.82
CA ARG A 34 6.54 -19.34 -20.54
C ARG A 34 7.84 -19.33 -19.76
N ALA A 35 7.99 -20.21 -18.77
CA ALA A 35 9.20 -20.34 -17.98
C ALA A 35 10.36 -21.00 -18.75
N GLY A 36 10.04 -21.83 -19.75
CA GLY A 36 10.99 -22.69 -20.44
C GLY A 36 11.36 -23.96 -19.66
N VAL A 37 10.76 -24.16 -18.48
CA VAL A 37 11.01 -25.25 -17.56
C VAL A 37 9.74 -25.54 -16.74
N ARG A 38 9.55 -26.81 -16.33
CA ARG A 38 8.42 -27.19 -15.46
C ARG A 38 8.65 -26.70 -14.02
N ILE A 39 7.56 -26.31 -13.37
CA ILE A 39 7.55 -25.85 -11.98
C ILE A 39 6.60 -26.75 -11.20
N GLU A 40 7.07 -27.39 -10.14
CA GLU A 40 6.30 -28.37 -9.35
C GLU A 40 6.39 -28.05 -7.86
N ILE A 41 5.24 -28.02 -7.17
CA ILE A 41 5.19 -27.92 -5.70
C ILE A 41 5.43 -29.33 -5.15
N THR A 42 6.58 -29.55 -4.52
CA THR A 42 6.98 -30.86 -4.02
C THR A 42 6.83 -30.99 -2.50
N ARG A 43 6.88 -29.88 -1.75
CA ARG A 43 6.74 -29.86 -0.30
C ARG A 43 5.94 -28.61 0.13
N VAL A 44 5.09 -28.77 1.15
CA VAL A 44 4.26 -27.67 1.70
C VAL A 44 4.25 -27.72 3.22
N ALA A 45 4.74 -26.67 3.87
CA ALA A 45 4.64 -26.53 5.31
C ALA A 45 3.32 -25.90 5.73
N VAL A 46 2.62 -26.50 6.68
CA VAL A 46 1.37 -26.00 7.25
C VAL A 46 1.31 -26.29 8.74
N ARG A 47 0.65 -25.42 9.52
CA ARG A 47 0.49 -25.62 10.98
C ARG A 47 -0.29 -26.88 11.33
N ASP A 48 -1.32 -27.20 10.59
CA ASP A 48 -2.19 -28.37 10.80
C ASP A 48 -2.24 -29.21 9.52
N VAL A 49 -1.50 -30.33 9.53
CA VAL A 49 -1.43 -31.30 8.41
C VAL A 49 -2.73 -32.11 8.29
N ALA A 50 -3.50 -32.25 9.37
CA ALA A 50 -4.76 -33.01 9.36
C ALA A 50 -5.91 -32.22 8.71
N ARG A 51 -5.82 -30.89 8.68
CA ARG A 51 -6.86 -30.02 8.05
C ARG A 51 -6.97 -30.36 6.58
N ARG A 52 -8.19 -30.74 6.15
CA ARG A 52 -8.50 -30.94 4.73
C ARG A 52 -8.41 -29.61 3.97
N ARG A 53 -7.75 -29.63 2.83
CA ARG A 53 -7.61 -28.51 1.89
C ARG A 53 -8.12 -28.91 0.52
N GLU A 54 -8.85 -28.04 -0.12
CA GLU A 54 -9.33 -28.24 -1.49
C GLU A 54 -8.26 -27.74 -2.50
N VAL A 55 -7.18 -28.50 -2.59
CA VAL A 55 -6.06 -28.23 -3.47
C VAL A 55 -5.63 -29.51 -4.19
N PRO A 56 -5.14 -29.42 -5.43
CA PRO A 56 -4.73 -30.59 -6.23
C PRO A 56 -3.30 -31.05 -5.86
N LEU A 57 -3.06 -31.25 -4.56
CA LEU A 57 -1.79 -31.76 -4.02
C LEU A 57 -2.02 -33.05 -3.22
N ALA A 58 -1.13 -34.01 -3.38
CA ALA A 58 -1.16 -35.25 -2.62
C ALA A 58 -0.90 -34.99 -1.13
N ARG A 59 -1.46 -35.81 -0.24
CA ARG A 59 -1.36 -35.61 1.21
C ARG A 59 0.09 -35.66 1.72
N GLU A 60 0.91 -36.44 1.09
CA GLU A 60 2.32 -36.69 1.41
C GLU A 60 3.20 -35.45 1.19
N VAL A 61 2.73 -34.50 0.43
CA VAL A 61 3.41 -33.23 0.17
C VAL A 61 3.43 -32.34 1.41
N PHE A 62 2.45 -32.51 2.33
CA PHE A 62 2.28 -31.64 3.50
C PHE A 62 3.13 -32.09 4.70
N THR A 63 3.73 -31.11 5.37
CA THR A 63 4.50 -31.30 6.61
C THR A 63 4.18 -30.17 7.61
N ALA A 64 4.41 -30.43 8.90
CA ALA A 64 4.40 -29.39 9.92
C ALA A 64 5.79 -28.74 10.13
N ASP A 65 6.83 -29.32 9.54
CA ASP A 65 8.22 -28.90 9.70
C ASP A 65 8.65 -28.00 8.52
N ALA A 66 8.57 -26.69 8.73
CA ALA A 66 8.97 -25.68 7.75
C ALA A 66 10.49 -25.65 7.52
N ILE A 67 11.28 -25.96 8.58
CA ILE A 67 12.74 -25.95 8.50
C ILE A 67 13.21 -27.07 7.55
N SER A 68 12.57 -28.24 7.61
CA SER A 68 12.92 -29.36 6.72
C SER A 68 12.72 -29.04 5.23
N ILE A 69 11.86 -28.07 4.89
CA ILE A 69 11.69 -27.60 3.50
C ILE A 69 12.83 -26.65 3.11
N VAL A 70 13.15 -25.71 4.00
CA VAL A 70 14.21 -24.73 3.73
C VAL A 70 15.58 -25.41 3.59
N ASP A 71 15.83 -26.43 4.39
CA ASP A 71 17.10 -27.18 4.38
C ASP A 71 17.20 -28.26 3.32
N ASP A 72 16.09 -28.67 2.71
CA ASP A 72 16.03 -29.75 1.73
C ASP A 72 16.84 -29.40 0.46
N PRO A 73 17.95 -30.11 0.16
CA PRO A 73 18.77 -29.81 -1.02
C PRO A 73 18.02 -30.03 -2.35
N ASP A 74 16.94 -30.81 -2.32
CA ASP A 74 16.12 -31.07 -3.50
C ASP A 74 15.10 -29.96 -3.80
N ILE A 75 14.96 -28.95 -2.92
CA ILE A 75 14.12 -27.75 -3.15
C ILE A 75 14.96 -26.67 -3.82
N ASP A 76 14.54 -26.26 -5.02
CA ASP A 76 15.19 -25.22 -5.81
C ASP A 76 14.74 -23.79 -5.42
N VAL A 77 13.48 -23.61 -5.00
CA VAL A 77 12.85 -22.32 -4.67
C VAL A 77 11.95 -22.44 -3.44
N VAL A 78 12.01 -21.47 -2.55
CA VAL A 78 11.08 -21.38 -1.41
C VAL A 78 10.03 -20.30 -1.69
N VAL A 79 8.75 -20.66 -1.51
CA VAL A 79 7.62 -19.70 -1.57
C VAL A 79 7.10 -19.48 -0.16
N GLU A 80 7.21 -18.26 0.37
CA GLU A 80 6.76 -17.88 1.71
C GLU A 80 5.42 -17.15 1.65
N LEU A 81 4.39 -17.72 2.30
CA LEU A 81 3.02 -17.23 2.36
C LEU A 81 2.43 -17.44 3.78
N LEU A 82 3.26 -17.35 4.81
CA LEU A 82 2.85 -17.53 6.20
C LEU A 82 2.16 -16.29 6.75
N GLY A 83 2.67 -15.10 6.36
CA GLY A 83 2.31 -13.82 6.95
C GLY A 83 2.96 -13.61 8.34
N GLY A 84 2.97 -12.35 8.80
CA GLY A 84 3.66 -11.95 10.04
C GLY A 84 5.19 -11.97 9.92
N LEU A 85 5.88 -11.64 11.01
CA LEU A 85 7.34 -11.58 11.03
C LEU A 85 7.97 -12.91 11.42
N ASP A 86 7.50 -13.53 12.51
CA ASP A 86 8.01 -14.80 13.01
C ASP A 86 7.01 -15.94 12.73
N PRO A 87 7.48 -17.10 12.25
CA PRO A 87 8.88 -17.49 11.95
C PRO A 87 9.32 -17.13 10.51
N ALA A 88 8.53 -16.35 9.74
CA ALA A 88 8.77 -16.09 8.32
C ALA A 88 10.16 -15.52 8.08
N ARG A 89 10.58 -14.50 8.87
CA ARG A 89 11.89 -13.84 8.73
C ARG A 89 13.04 -14.86 8.83
N GLN A 90 13.06 -15.67 9.87
CA GLN A 90 14.12 -16.64 10.10
C GLN A 90 14.20 -17.68 8.97
N LEU A 91 13.05 -18.14 8.48
CA LEU A 91 12.98 -19.12 7.39
C LEU A 91 13.46 -18.53 6.06
N VAL A 92 13.08 -17.29 5.76
CA VAL A 92 13.51 -16.58 4.55
C VAL A 92 15.00 -16.27 4.60
N GLU A 93 15.52 -15.72 5.71
CA GLU A 93 16.96 -15.47 5.89
C GLU A 93 17.77 -16.76 5.71
N ARG A 94 17.31 -17.87 6.27
CA ARG A 94 17.95 -19.18 6.16
C ARG A 94 17.96 -19.71 4.73
N ALA A 95 16.86 -19.58 4.00
CA ALA A 95 16.78 -19.95 2.59
C ALA A 95 17.75 -19.15 1.74
N LEU A 96 17.74 -17.83 1.89
CA LEU A 96 18.60 -16.91 1.14
C LEU A 96 20.07 -17.15 1.44
N ALA A 97 20.45 -17.37 2.71
CA ALA A 97 21.82 -17.69 3.11
C ALA A 97 22.30 -19.04 2.54
N ALA A 98 21.39 -19.99 2.31
CA ALA A 98 21.67 -21.26 1.64
C ALA A 98 21.72 -21.14 0.10
N GLY A 99 21.59 -19.95 -0.45
CA GLY A 99 21.57 -19.70 -1.90
C GLY A 99 20.27 -20.09 -2.59
N LYS A 100 19.20 -20.32 -1.83
CA LYS A 100 17.87 -20.63 -2.39
C LYS A 100 17.07 -19.37 -2.64
N PRO A 101 16.60 -19.15 -3.87
CA PRO A 101 15.68 -18.07 -4.18
C PRO A 101 14.40 -18.15 -3.35
N VAL A 102 13.89 -16.98 -2.97
CA VAL A 102 12.63 -16.83 -2.22
C VAL A 102 11.64 -15.99 -2.99
N VAL A 103 10.40 -16.45 -3.05
CA VAL A 103 9.23 -15.69 -3.51
C VAL A 103 8.32 -15.48 -2.32
N THR A 104 7.99 -14.24 -1.96
CA THR A 104 7.13 -13.96 -0.81
C THR A 104 5.99 -13.01 -1.16
N GLY A 105 4.83 -13.21 -0.52
CA GLY A 105 3.71 -12.25 -0.53
C GLY A 105 3.56 -11.51 0.81
N ASN A 106 4.55 -11.60 1.69
CA ASN A 106 4.49 -11.12 3.06
C ASN A 106 4.91 -9.64 3.14
N LYS A 107 3.94 -8.74 3.02
CA LYS A 107 4.16 -7.31 3.08
C LYS A 107 4.78 -6.83 4.38
N GLU A 108 4.37 -7.44 5.53
CA GLU A 108 4.89 -7.07 6.85
C GLU A 108 6.37 -7.37 6.95
N LEU A 109 6.78 -8.53 6.46
CA LEU A 109 8.18 -8.93 6.42
C LEU A 109 9.02 -8.01 5.54
N ILE A 110 8.54 -7.68 4.35
CA ILE A 110 9.26 -6.81 3.41
C ILE A 110 9.30 -5.36 3.89
N ALA A 111 8.22 -4.83 4.48
CA ALA A 111 8.21 -3.49 5.04
C ALA A 111 9.18 -3.34 6.23
N ALA A 112 9.28 -4.38 7.08
CA ALA A 112 10.12 -4.33 8.28
C ALA A 112 11.59 -4.66 8.01
N ALA A 113 11.88 -5.60 7.09
CA ALA A 113 13.20 -6.18 6.90
C ALA A 113 13.63 -6.34 5.43
N GLY A 114 12.97 -5.65 4.49
CA GLY A 114 13.22 -5.83 3.05
C GLY A 114 14.68 -5.58 2.67
N ALA A 115 15.29 -4.51 3.16
CA ALA A 115 16.68 -4.18 2.87
C ALA A 115 17.68 -5.24 3.39
N GLU A 116 17.44 -5.75 4.60
CA GLU A 116 18.26 -6.81 5.19
C GLU A 116 18.13 -8.12 4.42
N LEU A 117 16.90 -8.45 3.97
CA LEU A 117 16.64 -9.65 3.17
C LEU A 117 17.23 -9.55 1.77
N GLU A 118 17.18 -8.38 1.14
CA GLU A 118 17.87 -8.11 -0.13
C GLU A 118 19.40 -8.25 0.01
N GLY A 119 19.95 -7.74 1.12
CA GLY A 119 21.35 -7.95 1.48
C GLY A 119 21.71 -9.43 1.65
N ALA A 120 20.87 -10.20 2.35
CA ALA A 120 21.04 -11.64 2.51
C ALA A 120 20.93 -12.39 1.16
N ALA A 121 19.99 -12.01 0.31
CA ALA A 121 19.83 -12.57 -1.03
C ALA A 121 21.08 -12.34 -1.89
N HIS A 122 21.62 -11.11 -1.85
CA HIS A 122 22.86 -10.77 -2.56
C HIS A 122 24.05 -11.59 -2.05
N ALA A 123 24.24 -11.66 -0.73
CA ALA A 123 25.35 -12.40 -0.12
C ALA A 123 25.28 -13.91 -0.41
N GLY A 124 24.06 -14.49 -0.35
CA GLY A 124 23.82 -15.91 -0.66
C GLY A 124 23.80 -16.23 -2.16
N GLY A 125 23.82 -15.19 -3.02
CA GLY A 125 23.70 -15.34 -4.46
C GLY A 125 22.32 -15.87 -4.91
N ALA A 126 21.28 -15.58 -4.16
CA ALA A 126 19.90 -15.97 -4.39
C ALA A 126 19.06 -14.78 -4.89
N ASP A 127 17.89 -15.07 -5.46
CA ASP A 127 16.89 -14.06 -5.80
C ASP A 127 15.87 -13.90 -4.65
N LEU A 128 15.43 -12.67 -4.39
CA LEU A 128 14.28 -12.35 -3.56
C LEU A 128 13.23 -11.64 -4.41
N ALA A 129 12.04 -12.25 -4.55
CA ALA A 129 10.93 -11.71 -5.32
C ALA A 129 9.69 -11.53 -4.42
N TYR A 130 8.97 -10.42 -4.57
CA TYR A 130 7.85 -10.08 -3.69
C TYR A 130 6.75 -9.25 -4.35
N GLU A 131 6.47 -9.51 -5.64
CA GLU A 131 5.40 -8.82 -6.38
C GLU A 131 4.05 -8.88 -5.65
N ALA A 132 3.75 -10.03 -5.03
CA ALA A 132 2.49 -10.24 -4.30
C ALA A 132 2.41 -9.46 -2.97
N ALA A 133 3.48 -8.85 -2.49
CA ALA A 133 3.49 -8.10 -1.22
C ALA A 133 2.74 -6.76 -1.33
N VAL A 134 2.67 -6.17 -2.53
CA VAL A 134 1.97 -4.89 -2.74
C VAL A 134 0.96 -5.03 -3.87
N ALA A 135 -0.27 -4.55 -3.62
CA ALA A 135 -1.36 -4.47 -4.61
C ALA A 135 -1.70 -5.80 -5.30
N GLY A 136 -1.45 -6.93 -4.65
CA GLY A 136 -1.92 -8.28 -4.98
C GLY A 136 -1.74 -8.68 -6.44
N GLY A 137 -2.77 -8.55 -7.26
CA GLY A 137 -2.74 -8.92 -8.68
C GLY A 137 -2.24 -7.85 -9.63
N ILE A 138 -1.91 -6.66 -9.14
CA ILE A 138 -1.42 -5.55 -9.96
C ILE A 138 0.10 -5.69 -10.13
N PRO A 139 0.63 -5.81 -11.37
CA PRO A 139 2.08 -5.82 -11.59
C PRO A 139 2.64 -4.42 -11.33
N LEU A 140 3.36 -4.23 -10.25
CA LEU A 140 3.80 -2.92 -9.78
C LEU A 140 5.29 -2.88 -9.42
N ILE A 141 5.78 -3.86 -8.66
CA ILE A 141 7.17 -3.87 -8.18
C ILE A 141 8.16 -4.06 -9.34
N ARG A 142 7.86 -4.99 -10.25
CA ARG A 142 8.70 -5.19 -11.44
C ARG A 142 8.71 -3.99 -12.38
N PRO A 143 7.57 -3.40 -12.76
CA PRO A 143 7.59 -2.14 -13.52
C PRO A 143 8.41 -1.03 -12.87
N LEU A 144 8.29 -0.82 -11.56
CA LEU A 144 9.11 0.17 -10.85
C LEU A 144 10.61 -0.13 -10.95
N ARG A 145 11.00 -1.40 -10.74
CA ARG A 145 12.41 -1.81 -10.74
C ARG A 145 13.03 -1.93 -12.12
N GLU A 146 12.26 -2.33 -13.12
CA GLU A 146 12.78 -2.71 -14.42
C GLU A 146 12.36 -1.77 -15.55
N SER A 147 11.03 -1.53 -15.67
CA SER A 147 10.52 -0.72 -16.78
C SER A 147 10.82 0.77 -16.59
N LEU A 148 10.80 1.23 -15.35
CA LEU A 148 11.08 2.63 -14.98
C LEU A 148 12.53 2.85 -14.50
N ALA A 149 13.42 1.85 -14.60
CA ALA A 149 14.82 1.98 -14.22
C ALA A 149 15.59 3.05 -15.01
N GLY A 150 15.09 3.44 -16.17
CA GLY A 150 15.66 4.52 -16.99
C GLY A 150 15.08 5.90 -16.73
N ASP A 151 14.19 6.03 -15.72
CA ASP A 151 13.47 7.27 -15.41
C ASP A 151 13.59 7.60 -13.92
N ARG A 152 13.26 8.82 -13.56
CA ARG A 152 13.18 9.28 -12.18
C ARG A 152 11.72 9.34 -11.77
N VAL A 153 11.30 8.45 -10.89
CA VAL A 153 10.01 8.55 -10.23
C VAL A 153 10.09 9.68 -9.20
N THR A 154 9.14 10.61 -9.26
CA THR A 154 9.09 11.77 -8.36
C THR A 154 7.98 11.63 -7.33
N ARG A 155 6.85 10.97 -7.70
CA ARG A 155 5.70 10.83 -6.80
C ARG A 155 4.94 9.54 -7.04
N ILE A 156 4.42 8.98 -5.97
CA ILE A 156 3.49 7.84 -5.98
C ILE A 156 2.27 8.21 -5.15
N LEU A 157 1.08 8.04 -5.74
CA LEU A 157 -0.21 8.14 -5.07
C LEU A 157 -0.91 6.78 -5.18
N GLY A 158 -1.21 6.13 -4.06
CA GLY A 158 -1.76 4.79 -4.06
C GLY A 158 -3.07 4.65 -3.28
N ILE A 159 -4.12 4.12 -3.92
CA ILE A 159 -5.25 3.48 -3.25
C ILE A 159 -4.87 2.01 -3.12
N VAL A 160 -4.22 1.65 -2.01
CA VAL A 160 -3.58 0.33 -1.84
C VAL A 160 -4.28 -0.56 -0.80
N ASN A 161 -5.39 -0.08 -0.22
CA ASN A 161 -6.23 -0.85 0.68
C ASN A 161 -7.68 -0.92 0.15
N GLY A 162 -8.15 -2.12 -0.20
CA GLY A 162 -9.48 -2.32 -0.79
C GLY A 162 -10.61 -2.12 0.21
N THR A 163 -10.42 -2.45 1.49
CA THR A 163 -11.42 -2.30 2.55
C THR A 163 -11.79 -0.83 2.74
N THR A 164 -10.80 0.04 2.91
CA THR A 164 -11.02 1.47 3.10
C THR A 164 -11.58 2.14 1.85
N ASN A 165 -11.12 1.74 0.65
CA ASN A 165 -11.68 2.27 -0.58
C ASN A 165 -13.15 1.85 -0.76
N TYR A 166 -13.53 0.61 -0.40
CA TYR A 166 -14.91 0.16 -0.39
C TYR A 166 -15.75 1.02 0.58
N ILE A 167 -15.31 1.19 1.83
CA ILE A 167 -16.02 1.98 2.84
C ILE A 167 -16.26 3.41 2.33
N LEU A 168 -15.22 4.12 1.88
CA LEU A 168 -15.34 5.49 1.37
C LEU A 168 -16.20 5.57 0.10
N THR A 169 -16.22 4.52 -0.74
CA THR A 169 -17.11 4.42 -1.90
C THR A 169 -18.57 4.32 -1.45
N GLN A 170 -18.90 3.47 -0.46
CA GLN A 170 -20.26 3.35 0.06
C GLN A 170 -20.73 4.64 0.72
N MET A 171 -19.88 5.29 1.51
CA MET A 171 -20.19 6.59 2.10
C MET A 171 -20.50 7.64 1.02
N SER A 172 -19.73 7.65 -0.07
CA SER A 172 -19.90 8.58 -1.19
C SER A 172 -21.18 8.31 -2.00
N ASP A 173 -21.50 7.05 -2.26
CA ASP A 173 -22.62 6.68 -3.15
C ASP A 173 -23.98 6.73 -2.45
N HIS A 174 -24.01 6.38 -1.18
CA HIS A 174 -25.24 6.20 -0.42
C HIS A 174 -25.43 7.23 0.69
N GLY A 175 -24.42 8.08 0.96
CA GLY A 175 -24.44 9.02 2.08
C GLY A 175 -24.44 8.34 3.45
N SER A 176 -24.07 7.04 3.51
CA SER A 176 -24.00 6.27 4.75
C SER A 176 -22.89 6.77 5.66
N GLY A 177 -23.05 6.56 6.98
CA GLY A 177 -21.98 6.80 7.94
C GLY A 177 -20.89 5.72 7.89
N PHE A 178 -19.74 6.01 8.48
CA PHE A 178 -18.59 5.08 8.55
C PHE A 178 -18.98 3.71 9.14
N ASP A 179 -19.69 3.68 10.26
CA ASP A 179 -20.06 2.42 10.95
C ASP A 179 -20.96 1.53 10.09
N GLU A 180 -21.91 2.12 9.37
CA GLU A 180 -22.81 1.39 8.46
C GLU A 180 -22.00 0.81 7.27
N ALA A 181 -21.16 1.61 6.64
CA ALA A 181 -20.31 1.17 5.54
C ALA A 181 -19.31 0.08 5.97
N LEU A 182 -18.76 0.18 7.20
CA LEU A 182 -17.89 -0.85 7.78
C LEU A 182 -18.65 -2.15 8.06
N ALA A 183 -19.89 -2.07 8.58
CA ALA A 183 -20.70 -3.25 8.81
C ALA A 183 -21.01 -4.00 7.49
N ASP A 184 -21.26 -3.25 6.42
CA ASP A 184 -21.46 -3.81 5.08
C ASP A 184 -20.17 -4.45 4.53
N ALA A 185 -19.03 -3.80 4.71
CA ALA A 185 -17.72 -4.37 4.33
C ALA A 185 -17.46 -5.71 5.03
N LYS A 186 -17.76 -5.81 6.34
CA LYS A 186 -17.67 -7.07 7.11
C LYS A 186 -18.62 -8.14 6.58
N ARG A 187 -19.86 -7.79 6.32
CA ARG A 187 -20.87 -8.72 5.79
C ARG A 187 -20.50 -9.30 4.43
N LEU A 188 -19.84 -8.53 3.58
CA LEU A 188 -19.39 -8.94 2.25
C LEU A 188 -18.00 -9.61 2.25
N GLY A 189 -17.33 -9.64 3.41
CA GLY A 189 -16.00 -10.26 3.55
C GLY A 189 -14.84 -9.39 3.07
N TYR A 190 -15.06 -8.09 2.87
CA TYR A 190 -13.99 -7.13 2.57
C TYR A 190 -13.24 -6.68 3.83
N ALA A 191 -13.88 -6.71 5.00
CA ALA A 191 -13.27 -6.43 6.28
C ALA A 191 -13.34 -7.65 7.20
N GLU A 192 -12.28 -7.88 7.96
CA GLU A 192 -12.21 -8.89 9.01
C GLU A 192 -12.97 -8.45 10.28
N ALA A 193 -13.08 -9.34 11.27
CA ALA A 193 -13.71 -9.03 12.56
C ALA A 193 -13.03 -7.84 13.24
N ASP A 194 -11.69 -7.82 13.25
CA ASP A 194 -10.88 -6.68 13.65
C ASP A 194 -10.34 -5.98 12.39
N PRO A 195 -10.92 -4.83 11.99
CA PRO A 195 -10.52 -4.11 10.80
C PRO A 195 -9.43 -3.07 11.04
N THR A 196 -8.87 -2.98 12.26
CA THR A 196 -7.95 -1.91 12.69
C THR A 196 -6.78 -1.72 11.73
N ALA A 197 -6.18 -2.82 11.25
CA ALA A 197 -5.07 -2.74 10.31
C ALA A 197 -5.43 -2.02 9.00
N ASP A 198 -6.68 -2.15 8.56
CA ASP A 198 -7.19 -1.48 7.37
C ASP A 198 -7.60 -0.03 7.68
N VAL A 199 -8.57 0.14 8.59
CA VAL A 199 -9.24 1.45 8.79
C VAL A 199 -8.34 2.49 9.43
N GLU A 200 -7.33 2.08 10.21
CA GLU A 200 -6.30 2.96 10.78
C GLU A 200 -5.07 3.12 9.86
N GLY A 201 -5.08 2.50 8.66
CA GLY A 201 -4.09 2.71 7.62
C GLY A 201 -2.77 1.95 7.78
N TYR A 202 -2.64 0.99 8.71
CA TYR A 202 -1.39 0.21 8.89
C TYR A 202 -1.04 -0.61 7.64
N ASP A 203 -2.02 -1.28 7.03
CA ASP A 203 -1.82 -2.02 5.78
C ASP A 203 -1.31 -1.11 4.65
N ALA A 204 -1.91 0.08 4.51
CA ALA A 204 -1.50 1.05 3.51
C ALA A 204 -0.10 1.62 3.80
N ALA A 205 0.26 1.83 5.08
CA ALA A 205 1.59 2.32 5.48
C ALA A 205 2.70 1.31 5.14
N ALA A 206 2.51 0.03 5.45
CA ALA A 206 3.46 -1.02 5.07
C ALA A 206 3.70 -1.07 3.55
N LYS A 207 2.64 -0.97 2.76
CA LYS A 207 2.75 -0.94 1.29
C LYS A 207 3.40 0.34 0.77
N CYS A 208 3.10 1.51 1.39
CA CYS A 208 3.74 2.78 1.10
C CYS A 208 5.25 2.72 1.30
N ALA A 209 5.69 2.16 2.44
CA ALA A 209 7.10 1.98 2.76
C ALA A 209 7.84 1.14 1.71
N ILE A 210 7.21 0.03 1.27
CA ILE A 210 7.78 -0.84 0.22
C ILE A 210 7.91 -0.08 -1.10
N LEU A 211 6.85 0.63 -1.52
CA LEU A 211 6.85 1.39 -2.78
C LEU A 211 7.88 2.51 -2.77
N ALA A 212 7.95 3.27 -1.67
CA ALA A 212 8.92 4.35 -1.50
C ALA A 212 10.37 3.82 -1.52
N SER A 213 10.62 2.70 -0.85
CA SER A 213 11.95 2.08 -0.82
C SER A 213 12.44 1.70 -2.21
N ILE A 214 11.54 1.18 -3.04
CA ILE A 214 11.85 0.77 -4.41
C ILE A 214 12.00 1.98 -5.33
N ALA A 215 11.04 2.91 -5.29
CA ALA A 215 10.98 4.03 -6.23
C ALA A 215 12.10 5.05 -6.01
N PHE A 216 12.52 5.23 -4.76
CA PHE A 216 13.52 6.24 -4.40
C PHE A 216 14.86 5.65 -3.98
N ASP A 217 15.04 4.35 -4.16
CA ASP A 217 16.29 3.63 -3.85
C ASP A 217 16.83 3.99 -2.45
N THR A 218 15.94 3.96 -1.44
CA THR A 218 16.25 4.31 -0.06
C THR A 218 15.53 3.39 0.91
N ARG A 219 16.05 3.23 2.12
CA ARG A 219 15.36 2.42 3.14
C ARG A 219 14.24 3.23 3.77
N VAL A 220 13.02 2.77 3.61
CA VAL A 220 11.82 3.27 4.30
C VAL A 220 11.14 2.09 5.00
N THR A 221 10.80 2.27 6.26
CA THR A 221 10.04 1.29 7.05
C THR A 221 8.62 1.81 7.31
N ASP A 222 7.72 0.95 7.75
CA ASP A 222 6.36 1.34 8.16
C ASP A 222 6.33 2.34 9.32
N ALA A 223 7.36 2.32 10.18
CA ALA A 223 7.54 3.28 11.27
C ALA A 223 7.89 4.70 10.78
N ASP A 224 8.46 4.83 9.59
CA ASP A 224 8.79 6.13 8.99
C ASP A 224 7.57 6.79 8.32
N VAL A 225 6.49 6.04 8.09
CA VAL A 225 5.30 6.52 7.39
C VAL A 225 4.36 7.25 8.37
N PHE A 226 4.14 8.55 8.16
CA PHE A 226 3.05 9.24 8.85
C PHE A 226 1.71 8.58 8.49
N ARG A 227 0.85 8.37 9.47
CA ARG A 227 -0.38 7.61 9.26
C ARG A 227 -1.58 8.23 9.98
N GLU A 228 -2.67 8.34 9.23
CA GLU A 228 -3.99 8.75 9.70
C GLU A 228 -5.04 7.86 9.02
N GLY A 229 -5.93 7.25 9.82
CA GLY A 229 -6.99 6.36 9.34
C GLY A 229 -8.23 7.09 8.85
N ILE A 230 -9.26 6.33 8.45
CA ILE A 230 -10.52 6.86 7.95
C ILE A 230 -11.64 6.89 9.01
N THR A 231 -11.38 6.46 10.23
CA THR A 231 -12.40 6.35 11.29
C THR A 231 -13.03 7.69 11.69
N HIS A 232 -12.33 8.78 11.43
CA HIS A 232 -12.80 10.14 11.69
C HIS A 232 -13.48 10.81 10.49
N VAL A 233 -13.47 10.18 9.32
CA VAL A 233 -14.13 10.72 8.13
C VAL A 233 -15.64 10.58 8.28
N THR A 234 -16.35 11.70 8.19
CA THR A 234 -17.81 11.74 8.36
C THR A 234 -18.54 11.76 7.02
N ALA A 235 -19.85 11.44 7.05
CA ALA A 235 -20.71 11.60 5.87
C ALA A 235 -20.77 13.07 5.41
N GLN A 236 -20.62 14.03 6.34
CA GLN A 236 -20.59 15.45 6.01
C GLN A 236 -19.33 15.82 5.23
N ASP A 237 -18.16 15.27 5.61
CA ASP A 237 -16.91 15.50 4.86
C ASP A 237 -17.02 15.01 3.42
N ILE A 238 -17.62 13.84 3.23
CA ILE A 238 -17.86 13.27 1.90
C ILE A 238 -18.80 14.17 1.08
N ALA A 239 -19.89 14.64 1.70
CA ALA A 239 -20.87 15.53 1.03
C ALA A 239 -20.24 16.89 0.66
N ASP A 240 -19.42 17.47 1.56
CA ASP A 240 -18.75 18.72 1.32
C ASP A 240 -17.67 18.59 0.23
N ALA A 241 -16.89 17.50 0.24
CA ALA A 241 -15.96 17.18 -0.83
C ALA A 241 -16.68 17.10 -2.18
N ALA A 242 -17.80 16.38 -2.25
CA ALA A 242 -18.57 16.25 -3.49
C ALA A 242 -19.10 17.58 -4.01
N ARG A 243 -19.59 18.47 -3.12
CA ARG A 243 -20.04 19.84 -3.50
C ARG A 243 -18.91 20.68 -4.08
N LEU A 244 -17.70 20.47 -3.62
CA LEU A 244 -16.51 21.18 -4.08
C LEU A 244 -15.85 20.56 -5.32
N GLY A 245 -16.37 19.42 -5.82
CA GLY A 245 -15.83 18.72 -6.99
C GLY A 245 -14.70 17.75 -6.66
N TYR A 246 -14.65 17.26 -5.41
CA TYR A 246 -13.66 16.31 -4.93
C TYR A 246 -14.31 14.98 -4.51
N VAL A 247 -13.50 13.94 -4.41
CA VAL A 247 -13.82 12.68 -3.73
C VAL A 247 -12.81 12.44 -2.62
N VAL A 248 -13.21 11.75 -1.56
CA VAL A 248 -12.30 11.39 -0.47
C VAL A 248 -11.78 9.98 -0.68
N LYS A 249 -10.47 9.81 -0.59
CA LYS A 249 -9.75 8.52 -0.68
C LYS A 249 -8.74 8.41 0.45
N LEU A 250 -8.47 7.18 0.93
CA LEU A 250 -7.27 6.92 1.72
C LEU A 250 -6.10 6.75 0.77
N LEU A 251 -5.15 7.66 0.79
CA LEU A 251 -3.98 7.64 -0.09
C LEU A 251 -2.72 7.25 0.65
N ALA A 252 -1.96 6.32 0.08
CA ALA A 252 -0.56 6.11 0.38
C ALA A 252 0.25 7.02 -0.57
N ILE A 253 1.02 7.93 -0.02
CA ILE A 253 1.73 8.96 -0.76
C ILE A 253 3.22 8.85 -0.45
N ALA A 254 4.03 8.76 -1.49
CA ALA A 254 5.47 8.83 -1.40
C ALA A 254 5.98 9.87 -2.41
N GLU A 255 6.77 10.82 -1.95
CA GLU A 255 7.29 11.92 -2.77
C GLU A 255 8.79 12.07 -2.57
N LEU A 256 9.48 12.33 -3.67
CA LEU A 256 10.88 12.72 -3.70
C LEU A 256 10.98 14.20 -4.05
N ASP A 257 11.34 15.01 -3.08
CA ASP A 257 11.51 16.46 -3.24
C ASP A 257 12.99 16.80 -2.95
N ASP A 258 13.71 17.27 -3.97
CA ASP A 258 15.16 17.36 -4.02
C ASP A 258 15.82 15.99 -3.73
N ASP A 259 16.35 15.80 -2.53
CA ASP A 259 16.93 14.55 -2.04
C ASP A 259 16.24 14.01 -0.79
N ASP A 260 15.19 14.65 -0.31
CA ASP A 260 14.39 14.20 0.82
C ASP A 260 13.20 13.36 0.33
N VAL A 261 12.86 12.33 1.09
CA VAL A 261 11.70 11.48 0.84
C VAL A 261 10.63 11.77 1.89
N SER A 262 9.41 12.07 1.46
CA SER A 262 8.25 12.13 2.35
C SER A 262 7.33 10.94 2.10
N VAL A 263 6.85 10.33 3.19
CA VAL A 263 5.97 9.16 3.12
C VAL A 263 4.82 9.33 4.11
N ARG A 264 3.59 9.19 3.60
CA ARG A 264 2.39 9.42 4.41
C ARG A 264 1.20 8.61 3.92
N VAL A 265 0.31 8.28 4.83
CA VAL A 265 -0.99 7.66 4.57
C VAL A 265 -2.05 8.45 5.31
N HIS A 266 -3.01 9.00 4.60
CA HIS A 266 -4.10 9.75 5.21
C HIS A 266 -5.32 9.85 4.27
N PRO A 267 -6.53 10.12 4.80
CA PRO A 267 -7.65 10.55 3.99
C PRO A 267 -7.30 11.84 3.25
N ALA A 268 -7.59 11.90 1.95
CA ALA A 268 -7.34 13.05 1.11
C ALA A 268 -8.52 13.31 0.19
N MET A 269 -8.79 14.58 -0.05
CA MET A 269 -9.68 15.06 -1.12
C MET A 269 -8.89 15.09 -2.42
N ILE A 270 -9.38 14.41 -3.46
CA ILE A 270 -8.80 14.46 -4.81
C ILE A 270 -9.84 14.98 -5.81
N PRO A 271 -9.46 15.80 -6.80
CA PRO A 271 -10.39 16.29 -7.82
C PRO A 271 -11.09 15.14 -8.54
N VAL A 272 -12.36 15.30 -8.88
CA VAL A 272 -13.12 14.28 -9.65
C VAL A 272 -12.49 14.02 -11.03
N THR A 273 -11.65 14.92 -11.52
CA THR A 273 -10.91 14.81 -12.78
C THR A 273 -9.63 13.97 -12.65
N HIS A 274 -9.14 13.77 -11.42
CA HIS A 274 -7.94 12.96 -11.19
C HIS A 274 -8.22 11.47 -11.48
N PRO A 275 -7.31 10.71 -12.16
CA PRO A 275 -7.54 9.31 -12.50
C PRO A 275 -7.93 8.41 -11.31
N LEU A 276 -7.33 8.64 -10.14
CA LEU A 276 -7.64 7.88 -8.92
C LEU A 276 -9.07 8.11 -8.40
N ALA A 277 -9.75 9.20 -8.77
CA ALA A 277 -11.13 9.46 -8.37
C ALA A 277 -12.09 8.38 -8.88
N SER A 278 -11.79 7.80 -10.05
CA SER A 278 -12.61 6.75 -10.68
C SER A 278 -12.46 5.38 -10.03
N VAL A 279 -11.50 5.18 -9.14
CA VAL A 279 -11.23 3.89 -8.47
C VAL A 279 -12.24 3.66 -7.37
N ARG A 280 -13.12 2.66 -7.55
CA ARG A 280 -14.28 2.41 -6.68
C ARG A 280 -14.19 1.03 -6.04
N ASP A 281 -15.08 0.80 -5.07
CA ASP A 281 -15.24 -0.49 -4.39
C ASP A 281 -13.92 -0.99 -3.77
N ALA A 282 -13.68 -2.30 -3.82
CA ALA A 282 -12.47 -2.91 -3.29
C ALA A 282 -11.29 -2.94 -4.29
N PHE A 283 -11.35 -2.12 -5.36
CA PHE A 283 -10.25 -2.02 -6.31
C PHE A 283 -9.12 -1.14 -5.76
N ASN A 284 -7.92 -1.46 -6.19
CA ASN A 284 -6.72 -0.70 -5.91
C ASN A 284 -6.19 -0.04 -7.18
N ALA A 285 -5.48 1.06 -6.99
CA ALA A 285 -4.70 1.68 -8.05
C ALA A 285 -3.48 2.39 -7.49
N VAL A 286 -2.42 2.44 -8.28
CA VAL A 286 -1.22 3.21 -7.96
C VAL A 286 -0.94 4.11 -9.16
N PHE A 287 -0.90 5.40 -8.89
CA PHE A 287 -0.57 6.46 -9.83
C PHE A 287 0.87 6.89 -9.58
N ILE A 288 1.67 6.90 -10.62
CA ILE A 288 3.10 7.18 -10.57
C ILE A 288 3.39 8.38 -11.47
N GLU A 289 4.09 9.33 -10.94
CA GLU A 289 4.63 10.47 -11.69
C GLU A 289 6.14 10.28 -11.89
N ALA A 290 6.59 10.40 -13.12
CA ALA A 290 7.97 10.25 -13.50
C ALA A 290 8.41 11.35 -14.47
N ASP A 291 9.68 11.76 -14.41
CA ASP A 291 10.20 12.93 -15.14
C ASP A 291 10.04 12.82 -16.67
N LYS A 292 10.15 11.62 -17.23
CA LYS A 292 10.14 11.39 -18.69
C LYS A 292 8.94 10.60 -19.16
N ALA A 293 8.54 9.57 -18.44
CA ALA A 293 7.37 8.76 -18.78
C ALA A 293 6.05 9.51 -18.46
N GLY A 294 6.13 10.57 -17.64
CA GLY A 294 4.94 11.29 -17.20
C GLY A 294 4.11 10.48 -16.22
N SER A 295 2.79 10.61 -16.32
CA SER A 295 1.85 9.99 -15.39
C SER A 295 1.46 8.59 -15.86
N LEU A 296 1.60 7.60 -14.99
CA LEU A 296 1.22 6.21 -15.21
C LEU A 296 0.23 5.77 -14.13
N MET A 297 -0.72 4.93 -14.48
CA MET A 297 -1.66 4.34 -13.53
C MET A 297 -1.73 2.83 -13.69
N PHE A 298 -1.55 2.12 -12.58
CA PHE A 298 -1.75 0.69 -12.48
C PHE A 298 -3.01 0.41 -11.67
N TYR A 299 -3.95 -0.33 -12.22
CA TYR A 299 -5.27 -0.55 -11.64
C TYR A 299 -5.66 -2.02 -11.69
N GLY A 300 -6.32 -2.50 -10.64
CA GLY A 300 -6.81 -3.87 -10.59
C GLY A 300 -7.27 -4.32 -9.21
N ARG A 301 -7.33 -5.64 -8.99
CA ARG A 301 -7.62 -6.22 -7.68
C ARG A 301 -6.37 -6.23 -6.81
N GLY A 302 -6.41 -5.50 -5.71
CA GLY A 302 -5.27 -5.33 -4.80
C GLY A 302 -5.07 -6.47 -3.81
N ALA A 303 -6.03 -7.40 -3.69
CA ALA A 303 -5.96 -8.55 -2.78
C ALA A 303 -6.84 -9.69 -3.30
N GLY A 304 -6.66 -10.86 -2.70
CA GLY A 304 -7.43 -12.07 -3.02
C GLY A 304 -6.54 -13.24 -3.38
N GLY A 305 -7.07 -14.46 -3.24
CA GLY A 305 -6.30 -15.69 -3.49
C GLY A 305 -5.75 -15.74 -4.92
N GLU A 306 -6.64 -15.67 -5.91
CA GLU A 306 -6.27 -15.76 -7.32
C GLU A 306 -5.42 -14.56 -7.80
N PRO A 307 -5.78 -13.30 -7.51
CA PRO A 307 -4.94 -12.16 -7.88
C PRO A 307 -3.51 -12.24 -7.31
N SER A 308 -3.37 -12.45 -6.00
CA SER A 308 -2.04 -12.56 -5.38
C SER A 308 -1.29 -13.83 -5.83
N GLY A 309 -2.02 -14.93 -6.04
CA GLY A 309 -1.45 -16.18 -6.59
C GLY A 309 -0.84 -15.98 -7.98
N THR A 310 -1.46 -15.14 -8.83
CA THR A 310 -0.92 -14.80 -10.16
C THR A 310 0.44 -14.10 -10.05
N SER A 311 0.59 -13.18 -9.11
CA SER A 311 1.86 -12.46 -8.87
C SER A 311 2.95 -13.40 -8.34
N VAL A 312 2.61 -14.30 -7.40
CA VAL A 312 3.52 -15.35 -6.93
C VAL A 312 4.00 -16.23 -8.09
N ILE A 313 3.09 -16.68 -8.97
CA ILE A 313 3.46 -17.48 -10.15
C ILE A 313 4.31 -16.68 -11.13
N GLY A 314 4.01 -15.41 -11.32
CA GLY A 314 4.84 -14.51 -12.13
C GLY A 314 6.28 -14.42 -11.63
N ASP A 315 6.46 -14.32 -10.33
CA ASP A 315 7.78 -14.34 -9.67
C ASP A 315 8.46 -15.70 -9.77
N LEU A 316 7.70 -16.80 -9.57
CA LEU A 316 8.22 -18.16 -9.78
C LEU A 316 8.72 -18.37 -11.22
N VAL A 317 7.98 -17.92 -12.23
CA VAL A 317 8.40 -17.99 -13.65
C VAL A 317 9.72 -17.26 -13.86
N ARG A 318 9.88 -16.08 -13.26
CA ARG A 318 11.11 -15.29 -13.37
C ARG A 318 12.29 -15.98 -12.70
N VAL A 319 12.12 -16.42 -11.47
CA VAL A 319 13.14 -17.18 -10.72
C VAL A 319 13.53 -18.47 -11.47
N ALA A 320 12.53 -19.21 -11.97
CA ALA A 320 12.76 -20.44 -12.74
C ALA A 320 13.59 -20.20 -14.01
N ARG A 321 13.37 -19.08 -14.72
CA ARG A 321 14.19 -18.67 -15.85
C ARG A 321 15.65 -18.39 -15.44
N HIS A 322 15.86 -17.67 -14.34
CA HIS A 322 17.20 -17.37 -13.82
C HIS A 322 17.95 -18.65 -13.46
N LEU A 323 17.30 -19.57 -12.77
CA LEU A 323 17.89 -20.86 -12.41
C LEU A 323 18.20 -21.75 -13.63
N THR A 324 17.46 -21.58 -14.73
CA THR A 324 17.58 -22.43 -15.93
C THR A 324 18.56 -21.89 -16.94
N TYR A 325 18.51 -20.58 -17.19
CA TYR A 325 19.27 -19.92 -18.27
C TYR A 325 20.40 -19.04 -17.76
N GLY A 326 20.56 -18.92 -16.46
CA GLY A 326 21.47 -17.97 -15.82
C GLY A 326 20.85 -16.57 -15.73
N GLY A 327 21.38 -15.79 -14.83
CA GLY A 327 20.91 -14.45 -14.48
C GLY A 327 20.60 -14.37 -13.00
N ARG A 328 20.34 -13.16 -12.54
CA ARG A 328 19.88 -12.86 -11.18
C ARG A 328 18.98 -11.65 -11.22
N MET A 329 18.05 -11.59 -10.30
CA MET A 329 17.36 -10.36 -9.99
C MET A 329 18.35 -9.45 -9.26
N GLN A 330 19.09 -8.65 -10.01
CA GLN A 330 19.93 -7.64 -9.39
C GLN A 330 19.02 -6.49 -8.91
N GLY A 331 18.65 -6.50 -7.62
CA GLY A 331 18.54 -5.25 -6.91
C GLY A 331 19.95 -4.76 -6.64
N ALA A 332 20.20 -3.47 -6.67
CA ALA A 332 21.47 -2.90 -6.20
C ALA A 332 21.54 -3.11 -4.69
N ALA A 333 21.95 -4.33 -4.28
CA ALA A 333 22.10 -4.64 -2.88
C ALA A 333 23.17 -3.73 -2.29
N GLY A 334 22.79 -2.88 -1.38
CA GLY A 334 23.70 -2.05 -0.60
C GLY A 334 24.02 -0.68 -1.19
N THR A 335 23.35 -0.21 -2.23
CA THR A 335 23.48 1.15 -2.76
C THR A 335 22.25 2.03 -2.45
N ALA A 336 21.43 1.63 -1.47
CA ALA A 336 20.39 2.53 -1.01
C ALA A 336 21.02 3.90 -0.74
N VAL A 337 20.65 4.88 -1.53
CA VAL A 337 21.07 6.27 -1.32
C VAL A 337 20.41 6.66 -0.01
N GLY A 338 21.14 6.78 1.07
CA GLY A 338 20.63 7.09 2.40
C GLY A 338 19.95 8.48 2.43
N ARG A 339 18.78 8.58 1.77
CA ARG A 339 17.98 9.81 1.72
C ARG A 339 17.38 10.08 3.08
N ARG A 340 17.26 11.34 3.41
CA ARG A 340 16.57 11.77 4.63
C ARG A 340 15.06 11.54 4.46
N ILE A 341 14.43 10.93 5.49
CA ILE A 341 12.97 10.92 5.58
C ILE A 341 12.53 12.24 6.19
N ARG A 342 11.70 12.99 5.44
CA ARG A 342 11.18 14.29 5.85
C ARG A 342 10.07 14.09 6.89
N PRO A 343 10.15 14.71 8.08
CA PRO A 343 9.04 14.70 9.04
C PRO A 343 7.77 15.28 8.44
N MET A 344 6.60 14.82 8.90
CA MET A 344 5.31 15.30 8.38
C MET A 344 5.16 16.82 8.52
N ASP A 345 5.58 17.40 9.64
CA ASP A 345 5.50 18.85 9.89
C ASP A 345 6.26 19.70 8.85
N ASP A 346 7.27 19.12 8.19
CA ASP A 346 8.08 19.77 7.16
C ASP A 346 7.51 19.55 5.75
N THR A 347 6.47 18.75 5.58
CA THR A 347 5.83 18.53 4.28
C THR A 347 4.95 19.71 3.88
N HIS A 348 4.74 19.88 2.58
CA HIS A 348 3.87 20.92 2.04
C HIS A 348 2.65 20.27 1.41
N GLY A 349 1.48 20.75 1.78
CA GLY A 349 0.19 20.29 1.26
C GLY A 349 -0.81 21.41 1.14
N GLN A 350 -1.94 21.12 0.52
CA GLN A 350 -3.12 21.96 0.49
C GLN A 350 -4.15 21.38 1.45
N TYR A 351 -4.91 22.23 2.14
CA TYR A 351 -5.78 21.79 3.23
C TYR A 351 -7.20 22.31 3.04
N TYR A 352 -8.15 21.42 3.31
CA TYR A 352 -9.56 21.72 3.53
C TYR A 352 -9.81 21.80 5.04
N LEU A 353 -10.52 22.84 5.48
CA LEU A 353 -10.90 23.05 6.87
C LEU A 353 -12.34 23.52 6.95
N ASN A 354 -13.17 22.85 7.74
CA ASN A 354 -14.54 23.26 8.03
C ASN A 354 -14.68 23.63 9.51
N LEU A 355 -15.12 24.85 9.76
CA LEU A 355 -15.31 25.40 11.10
C LEU A 355 -16.78 25.76 11.34
N HIS A 356 -17.32 25.44 12.50
CA HIS A 356 -18.53 26.07 13.01
C HIS A 356 -18.14 27.25 13.88
N VAL A 357 -18.67 28.41 13.56
CA VAL A 357 -18.33 29.68 14.23
C VAL A 357 -19.57 30.45 14.63
N GLU A 358 -19.41 31.48 15.48
CA GLU A 358 -20.45 32.47 15.74
C GLU A 358 -20.72 33.30 14.47
N ASP A 359 -22.01 33.48 14.12
CA ASP A 359 -22.39 34.35 13.00
C ASP A 359 -22.51 35.81 13.47
N ARG A 360 -21.37 36.47 13.56
CA ARG A 360 -21.29 37.89 13.91
C ARG A 360 -20.20 38.64 13.13
N PRO A 361 -20.35 39.96 12.98
CA PRO A 361 -19.32 40.77 12.32
C PRO A 361 -17.95 40.61 12.96
N GLY A 362 -16.91 40.43 12.15
CA GLY A 362 -15.51 40.39 12.57
C GLY A 362 -14.94 38.97 12.72
N VAL A 363 -15.77 37.91 12.87
CA VAL A 363 -15.29 36.54 13.09
C VAL A 363 -14.41 36.03 11.93
N LEU A 364 -14.85 36.23 10.68
CA LEU A 364 -14.04 35.87 9.51
C LEU A 364 -12.71 36.63 9.47
N ALA A 365 -12.69 37.91 9.86
CA ALA A 365 -11.46 38.68 9.90
C ALA A 365 -10.49 38.16 10.98
N GLU A 366 -11.00 37.83 12.17
CA GLU A 366 -10.22 37.22 13.26
C GLU A 366 -9.56 35.90 12.83
N ILE A 367 -10.34 35.03 12.15
CA ILE A 367 -9.85 33.75 11.65
C ILE A 367 -8.80 33.97 10.55
N ALA A 368 -9.07 34.85 9.57
CA ALA A 368 -8.13 35.13 8.49
C ALA A 368 -6.81 35.73 8.98
N GLU A 369 -6.86 36.55 10.04
CA GLU A 369 -5.65 37.08 10.68
C GLU A 369 -4.77 35.96 11.26
N LEU A 370 -5.37 34.92 11.89
CA LEU A 370 -4.64 33.75 12.39
C LEU A 370 -3.92 33.00 11.28
N PHE A 371 -4.60 32.72 10.16
CA PHE A 371 -3.98 32.11 9.00
C PHE A 371 -2.78 32.94 8.51
N GLY A 372 -2.96 34.25 8.34
CA GLY A 372 -1.89 35.15 7.90
C GLY A 372 -0.70 35.20 8.86
N ARG A 373 -0.94 35.24 10.18
CA ARG A 373 0.13 35.27 11.21
C ARG A 373 0.97 34.00 11.21
N ASN A 374 0.37 32.86 10.91
CA ASN A 374 1.06 31.57 10.82
C ASN A 374 1.60 31.28 9.42
N GLY A 375 1.52 32.23 8.48
CA GLY A 375 2.06 32.08 7.13
C GLY A 375 1.26 31.14 6.24
N VAL A 376 0.01 30.83 6.59
CA VAL A 376 -0.90 30.00 5.81
C VAL A 376 -1.77 30.90 4.93
N SER A 377 -1.70 30.76 3.61
CA SER A 377 -2.48 31.53 2.66
C SER A 377 -3.79 30.83 2.35
N ILE A 378 -4.91 31.57 2.43
CA ILE A 378 -6.24 31.09 2.07
C ILE A 378 -6.41 31.23 0.56
N GLU A 379 -6.79 30.16 -0.13
CA GLU A 379 -7.14 30.17 -1.55
C GLU A 379 -8.64 30.47 -1.73
N ARG A 380 -9.49 29.77 -1.00
CA ARG A 380 -10.94 29.89 -1.09
C ARG A 380 -11.58 29.87 0.28
N VAL A 381 -12.69 30.60 0.41
CA VAL A 381 -13.53 30.58 1.60
C VAL A 381 -14.99 30.61 1.20
N TRP A 382 -15.81 29.80 1.88
CA TRP A 382 -17.27 29.84 1.80
C TRP A 382 -17.86 30.02 3.19
N GLN A 383 -18.94 30.76 3.28
CA GLN A 383 -19.70 30.93 4.51
C GLN A 383 -21.16 30.59 4.27
N GLU A 384 -21.71 29.75 5.11
CA GLU A 384 -23.12 29.43 5.18
C GLU A 384 -23.63 29.71 6.60
N GLY A 385 -24.58 30.67 6.74
CA GLY A 385 -25.20 31.00 8.02
C GLY A 385 -26.34 30.02 8.35
N PHE A 386 -26.45 29.61 9.60
CA PHE A 386 -27.57 28.82 10.13
C PHE A 386 -27.92 29.29 11.55
N GLY A 387 -28.89 30.21 11.65
CA GLY A 387 -29.31 30.81 12.92
C GLY A 387 -28.27 31.76 13.51
N GLU A 388 -27.76 31.45 14.72
CA GLU A 388 -26.72 32.22 15.40
C GLU A 388 -25.29 31.70 15.11
N GLN A 389 -25.16 30.77 14.19
CA GLN A 389 -23.92 30.11 13.80
C GLN A 389 -23.70 30.21 12.29
N ALA A 390 -22.47 30.03 11.87
CA ALA A 390 -22.11 29.88 10.47
C ALA A 390 -21.08 28.75 10.30
N ALA A 391 -21.16 28.04 9.19
CA ALA A 391 -20.08 27.20 8.71
C ALA A 391 -19.13 28.07 7.87
N LEU A 392 -17.84 28.02 8.21
CA LEU A 392 -16.76 28.57 7.42
C LEU A 392 -15.92 27.44 6.87
N VAL A 393 -15.92 27.32 5.55
CA VAL A 393 -15.13 26.31 4.84
C VAL A 393 -13.97 27.00 4.14
N PHE A 394 -12.77 26.53 4.38
CA PHE A 394 -11.53 27.05 3.81
C PHE A 394 -10.84 25.99 2.94
N ILE A 395 -10.28 26.41 1.81
CA ILE A 395 -9.20 25.71 1.12
C ILE A 395 -8.00 26.65 1.13
N THR A 396 -6.83 26.14 1.54
CA THR A 396 -5.59 26.91 1.58
C THR A 396 -4.83 26.78 0.26
N HIS A 397 -3.92 27.70 -0.05
CA HIS A 397 -2.80 27.40 -0.94
C HIS A 397 -1.87 26.35 -0.30
N ARG A 398 -0.92 25.82 -1.06
CA ARG A 398 0.11 24.94 -0.50
C ARG A 398 0.82 25.63 0.67
N ALA A 399 0.81 24.99 1.82
CA ALA A 399 1.43 25.47 3.04
C ALA A 399 2.15 24.33 3.74
N GLN A 400 3.10 24.64 4.60
CA GLN A 400 3.77 23.65 5.42
C GLN A 400 2.82 23.11 6.50
N GLU A 401 2.86 21.77 6.73
CA GLU A 401 1.96 21.08 7.67
C GLU A 401 2.06 21.66 9.10
N GLY A 402 3.27 21.84 9.64
CA GLY A 402 3.47 22.36 11.01
C GLY A 402 2.79 23.70 11.25
N PRO A 403 3.04 24.74 10.46
CA PRO A 403 2.33 26.03 10.52
C PRO A 403 0.82 25.91 10.38
N PHE A 404 0.34 25.02 9.51
CA PHE A 404 -1.10 24.78 9.35
C PHE A 404 -1.70 24.14 10.62
N GLN A 405 -1.09 23.09 11.15
CA GLN A 405 -1.55 22.44 12.38
C GLN A 405 -1.55 23.39 13.58
N LYS A 406 -0.54 24.25 13.67
CA LYS A 406 -0.51 25.33 14.67
C LYS A 406 -1.70 26.28 14.49
N THR A 407 -2.03 26.65 13.26
CA THR A 407 -3.21 27.50 12.97
C THR A 407 -4.50 26.83 13.45
N VAL A 408 -4.67 25.54 13.15
CA VAL A 408 -5.84 24.76 13.60
C VAL A 408 -5.92 24.67 15.12
N GLN A 409 -4.79 24.49 15.80
CA GLN A 409 -4.75 24.47 17.27
C GLN A 409 -5.16 25.84 17.85
N GLU A 410 -4.61 26.94 17.34
CA GLU A 410 -4.97 28.29 17.78
C GLU A 410 -6.44 28.64 17.48
N LEU A 411 -7.02 28.11 16.40
CA LEU A 411 -8.43 28.25 16.07
C LEU A 411 -9.34 27.58 17.10
N ARG A 412 -8.96 26.37 17.58
CA ARG A 412 -9.71 25.63 18.63
C ARG A 412 -9.78 26.40 19.97
N GLU A 413 -8.85 27.29 20.21
CA GLU A 413 -8.76 28.10 21.43
C GLU A 413 -9.56 29.41 21.35
N ARG A 414 -10.17 29.73 20.18
CA ARG A 414 -10.93 30.95 19.99
C ARG A 414 -12.38 30.81 20.42
N ASP A 415 -12.87 31.75 21.23
CA ASP A 415 -14.25 31.77 21.69
C ASP A 415 -15.27 31.79 20.54
N ALA A 416 -14.91 32.47 19.41
CA ALA A 416 -15.76 32.55 18.23
C ALA A 416 -15.83 31.22 17.45
N VAL A 417 -14.90 30.27 17.66
CA VAL A 417 -14.89 28.95 17.00
C VAL A 417 -15.56 27.93 17.90
N ARG A 418 -16.73 27.48 17.51
CA ARG A 418 -17.52 26.48 18.25
C ARG A 418 -17.00 25.07 18.06
N ALA A 419 -16.55 24.74 16.83
CA ALA A 419 -15.96 23.45 16.51
C ALA A 419 -15.07 23.55 15.26
N VAL A 420 -14.00 22.77 15.26
CA VAL A 420 -13.32 22.32 14.03
C VAL A 420 -14.03 21.04 13.62
N VAL A 421 -14.89 21.13 12.60
CA VAL A 421 -15.78 20.04 12.18
C VAL A 421 -15.01 19.01 11.38
N SER A 422 -14.18 19.48 10.45
CA SER A 422 -13.41 18.63 9.56
C SER A 422 -12.10 19.27 9.15
N LEU A 423 -11.09 18.44 8.95
CA LEU A 423 -9.81 18.77 8.38
C LEU A 423 -9.39 17.62 7.47
N LEU A 424 -9.18 17.91 6.19
CA LEU A 424 -8.67 16.96 5.22
C LEU A 424 -7.55 17.61 4.38
N ARG A 425 -6.63 16.80 3.90
CA ARG A 425 -5.62 17.26 2.94
C ARG A 425 -6.18 17.16 1.53
N VAL A 426 -5.75 18.05 0.66
CA VAL A 426 -6.13 18.07 -0.77
C VAL A 426 -4.92 17.67 -1.58
N GLU A 427 -5.09 16.71 -2.48
CA GLU A 427 -4.02 16.13 -3.30
C GLU A 427 -4.47 16.10 -4.78
N GLY A 428 -3.54 16.21 -5.73
CA GLY A 428 -3.83 16.05 -7.17
C GLY A 428 -4.37 17.29 -7.88
N ASP A 429 -4.24 18.47 -7.30
CA ASP A 429 -4.62 19.76 -7.90
C ASP A 429 -3.44 20.47 -8.61
N GLU A 430 -2.45 19.75 -9.13
CA GLU A 430 -1.31 20.31 -9.88
C GLU A 430 -1.55 20.33 -11.39
#